data_93f12b303eb8b0d486292691cbb6f106
#
_entry.id   93f12b303eb8b0d486292691cbb6f106
#
_cell.length_a   1.000
_cell.length_b   1.000
_cell.length_c   1.000
_cell.angle_alpha   90.00
_cell.angle_beta   90.00
_cell.angle_gamma   90.00
#
_symmetry.space_group_name_H-M   'P 1'
#
loop_
_entity.id
_entity.type
_entity.pdbx_description
1 polymer ?
#
loop_
_entity_poly.entity_id
_entity_poly.type
_entity_poly.pdbx_seq_one_letter_code
_entity_poly.pdbx_strand_id
1 'polypeptide(L)'
;MEDLRRRDFLKQSALVGSGFIFGQHLLTDGSSTLKEALALVPRTTAEKIAVRLRVNGANYGLRLDPRVSLLNLLREQLDLPGTKKGCDHGQCGACTVIVEGRRINSCLALAVTYDGAEITTIEGLAKGDQLHPLQAAFIEHEGFQCGYCTSGQICSAVAMLREVEQGAASHVTADVRRQGPVELTDEEIRERMSGNICRCGAYPGIVSAIREVSAAGRSSSI
;
A
#
# COMPACT_ATOMS: atom_id res chain seq x y z
N MET A 1 -32.68 -25.21 25.49
CA MET A 1 -31.23 -24.96 25.18
C MET A 1 -30.47 -25.63 26.32
N GLU A 2 -29.97 -26.82 26.10
CA GLU A 2 -29.18 -27.57 27.09
C GLU A 2 -27.81 -26.95 27.25
N ASP A 3 -27.46 -26.69 28.49
CA ASP A 3 -26.21 -26.08 28.92
C ASP A 3 -25.07 -27.09 28.73
N LEU A 4 -24.34 -27.02 27.62
CA LEU A 4 -23.16 -27.85 27.31
C LEU A 4 -22.05 -27.52 28.33
N ARG A 5 -21.92 -28.37 29.34
CA ARG A 5 -20.88 -28.25 30.36
C ARG A 5 -19.49 -28.38 29.73
N ARG A 6 -18.54 -27.57 30.21
CA ARG A 6 -17.12 -27.58 29.78
C ARG A 6 -16.50 -28.98 29.66
N ARG A 7 -16.97 -29.93 30.49
CA ARG A 7 -16.51 -31.32 30.42
C ARG A 7 -16.95 -32.08 29.17
N ASP A 8 -18.11 -31.75 28.61
CA ASP A 8 -18.63 -32.45 27.42
C ASP A 8 -17.95 -31.90 26.15
N PHE A 9 -17.62 -30.60 26.14
CA PHE A 9 -16.77 -30.01 25.11
C PHE A 9 -15.37 -30.65 25.08
N LEU A 10 -14.73 -30.86 26.23
CA LEU A 10 -13.41 -31.50 26.32
C LEU A 10 -13.44 -32.98 25.87
N LYS A 11 -14.51 -33.72 26.18
CA LYS A 11 -14.68 -35.11 25.71
C LYS A 11 -14.87 -35.20 24.20
N GLN A 12 -15.67 -34.30 23.62
CA GLN A 12 -15.86 -34.22 22.18
C GLN A 12 -14.58 -33.78 21.45
N SER A 13 -13.82 -32.86 22.01
CA SER A 13 -12.52 -32.42 21.45
C SER A 13 -11.47 -33.56 21.49
N ALA A 14 -11.46 -34.38 22.53
CA ALA A 14 -10.56 -35.54 22.63
C ALA A 14 -10.89 -36.63 21.60
N LEU A 15 -12.19 -36.86 21.30
CA LEU A 15 -12.63 -37.83 20.28
C LEU A 15 -12.27 -37.36 18.85
N VAL A 16 -12.32 -36.06 18.57
CA VAL A 16 -11.90 -35.49 17.28
C VAL A 16 -10.37 -35.58 17.15
N GLY A 17 -9.62 -35.33 18.24
CA GLY A 17 -8.15 -35.43 18.27
C GLY A 17 -7.64 -36.85 18.02
N SER A 18 -8.31 -37.88 18.57
CA SER A 18 -7.91 -39.27 18.34
C SER A 18 -8.21 -39.74 16.90
N GLY A 19 -9.27 -39.22 16.28
CA GLY A 19 -9.55 -39.46 14.85
C GLY A 19 -8.48 -38.87 13.92
N PHE A 20 -7.87 -37.75 14.31
CA PHE A 20 -6.81 -37.11 13.54
C PHE A 20 -5.47 -37.88 13.59
N ILE A 21 -5.16 -38.51 14.73
CA ILE A 21 -3.92 -39.31 14.89
C ILE A 21 -4.03 -40.64 14.10
N PHE A 22 -5.21 -41.28 14.06
CA PHE A 22 -5.43 -42.48 13.26
C PHE A 22 -5.50 -42.19 11.75
N GLY A 23 -5.96 -40.99 11.35
CA GLY A 23 -5.98 -40.56 9.95
C GLY A 23 -4.60 -40.31 9.36
N GLN A 24 -3.62 -39.92 10.17
CA GLN A 24 -2.25 -39.68 9.70
C GLN A 24 -1.52 -40.98 9.26
N HIS A 25 -1.85 -42.14 9.85
CA HIS A 25 -1.26 -43.41 9.43
C HIS A 25 -1.82 -43.98 8.13
N LEU A 26 -3.05 -43.59 7.75
CA LEU A 26 -3.68 -44.00 6.47
C LEU A 26 -3.31 -43.07 5.29
N LEU A 27 -2.73 -41.89 5.57
CA LEU A 27 -2.35 -40.90 4.53
C LEU A 27 -0.87 -40.99 4.12
N THR A 28 -0.08 -41.88 4.74
CA THR A 28 1.36 -41.97 4.43
C THR A 28 1.66 -42.65 3.09
N ASP A 29 0.75 -43.48 2.59
CA ASP A 29 0.88 -44.09 1.25
C ASP A 29 0.24 -43.30 0.12
N GLY A 30 -0.65 -42.34 0.43
CA GLY A 30 -1.28 -41.45 -0.56
C GLY A 30 -0.50 -40.16 -0.92
N SER A 31 0.58 -39.88 -0.19
CA SER A 31 1.33 -38.63 -0.34
C SER A 31 2.14 -38.53 -1.64
N SER A 32 2.54 -39.65 -2.22
CA SER A 32 3.24 -39.69 -3.50
C SER A 32 2.29 -39.40 -4.66
N THR A 33 1.10 -39.98 -4.67
CA THR A 33 0.10 -39.78 -5.74
C THR A 33 -0.47 -38.37 -5.77
N LEU A 34 -0.66 -37.73 -4.61
CA LEU A 34 -1.09 -36.33 -4.52
C LEU A 34 0.01 -35.35 -4.98
N LYS A 35 1.26 -35.62 -4.65
CA LYS A 35 2.40 -34.84 -5.15
C LYS A 35 2.61 -34.99 -6.66
N GLU A 36 2.43 -36.18 -7.20
CA GLU A 36 2.47 -36.44 -8.63
C GLU A 36 1.27 -35.81 -9.36
N ALA A 37 0.06 -35.90 -8.79
CA ALA A 37 -1.11 -35.25 -9.36
C ALA A 37 -1.00 -33.71 -9.36
N LEU A 38 -0.42 -33.10 -8.31
CA LEU A 38 -0.14 -31.65 -8.28
C LEU A 38 0.97 -31.24 -9.26
N ALA A 39 1.92 -32.15 -9.56
CA ALA A 39 2.99 -31.88 -10.53
C ALA A 39 2.51 -31.91 -11.98
N LEU A 40 1.37 -32.60 -12.23
CA LEU A 40 0.74 -32.72 -13.56
C LEU A 40 -0.19 -31.54 -13.91
N VAL A 41 -0.48 -30.63 -12.98
CA VAL A 41 -1.20 -29.39 -13.34
C VAL A 41 -0.22 -28.52 -14.12
N PRO A 42 -0.41 -28.34 -15.45
CA PRO A 42 0.47 -27.47 -16.21
C PRO A 42 0.44 -26.09 -15.57
N ARG A 43 1.58 -25.63 -15.07
CA ARG A 43 1.75 -24.22 -14.72
C ARG A 43 1.67 -23.45 -16.03
N THR A 44 0.47 -23.04 -16.40
CA THR A 44 0.29 -22.13 -17.52
C THR A 44 1.03 -20.85 -17.19
N THR A 45 2.20 -20.69 -17.77
CA THR A 45 2.90 -19.41 -17.77
C THR A 45 2.02 -18.45 -18.56
N ALA A 46 1.44 -17.45 -17.88
CA ALA A 46 0.67 -16.44 -18.55
C ALA A 46 1.53 -15.76 -19.62
N GLU A 47 0.94 -15.52 -20.78
CA GLU A 47 1.66 -14.78 -21.83
C GLU A 47 2.01 -13.39 -21.31
N LYS A 48 3.30 -13.02 -21.47
CA LYS A 48 3.79 -11.72 -21.02
C LYS A 48 3.27 -10.62 -21.94
N ILE A 49 2.71 -9.58 -21.36
CA ILE A 49 2.18 -8.39 -22.04
C ILE A 49 3.27 -7.32 -22.09
N ALA A 50 3.41 -6.66 -23.25
CA ALA A 50 4.29 -5.51 -23.40
C ALA A 50 3.63 -4.28 -22.74
N VAL A 51 4.39 -3.58 -21.88
CA VAL A 51 3.94 -2.42 -21.12
C VAL A 51 5.02 -1.34 -21.17
N ARG A 52 4.62 -0.10 -21.34
CA ARG A 52 5.51 1.07 -21.26
C ARG A 52 5.08 1.92 -20.06
N LEU A 53 6.02 2.27 -19.21
CA LEU A 53 5.79 3.10 -18.04
C LEU A 53 6.83 4.21 -18.00
N ARG A 54 6.45 5.36 -17.47
CA ARG A 54 7.37 6.40 -17.09
C ARG A 54 7.43 6.46 -15.56
N VAL A 55 8.54 6.03 -14.96
CA VAL A 55 8.70 5.99 -13.51
C VAL A 55 9.80 6.96 -13.10
N ASN A 56 9.48 7.92 -12.24
CA ASN A 56 10.40 8.95 -11.77
C ASN A 56 11.11 9.69 -12.94
N GLY A 57 10.37 9.93 -14.02
CA GLY A 57 10.90 10.58 -15.24
C GLY A 57 11.65 9.66 -16.20
N ALA A 58 11.98 8.42 -15.82
CA ALA A 58 12.64 7.44 -16.69
C ALA A 58 11.61 6.55 -17.43
N ASN A 59 11.86 6.26 -18.70
CA ASN A 59 11.00 5.40 -19.52
C ASN A 59 11.42 3.94 -19.42
N TYR A 60 10.47 3.05 -19.20
CA TYR A 60 10.66 1.61 -19.11
C TYR A 60 9.78 0.88 -20.14
N GLY A 61 10.39 0.04 -20.98
CA GLY A 61 9.70 -0.89 -21.87
C GLY A 61 9.87 -2.32 -21.33
N LEU A 62 8.78 -2.94 -20.90
CA LEU A 62 8.80 -4.18 -20.12
C LEU A 62 7.91 -5.24 -20.76
N ARG A 63 8.18 -6.50 -20.50
CA ARG A 63 7.27 -7.63 -20.78
C ARG A 63 6.89 -8.29 -19.45
N LEU A 64 5.66 -8.07 -19.02
CA LEU A 64 5.18 -8.43 -17.69
C LEU A 64 4.18 -9.58 -17.74
N ASP A 65 4.21 -10.45 -16.74
CA ASP A 65 3.08 -11.31 -16.41
C ASP A 65 1.90 -10.40 -16.01
N PRO A 66 0.70 -10.55 -16.58
CA PRO A 66 -0.44 -9.65 -16.30
C PRO A 66 -0.87 -9.64 -14.83
N ARG A 67 -0.45 -10.62 -14.03
CA ARG A 67 -0.76 -10.72 -12.61
C ARG A 67 0.19 -9.91 -11.71
N VAL A 68 1.26 -9.34 -12.26
CA VAL A 68 2.22 -8.57 -11.48
C VAL A 68 1.59 -7.27 -11.00
N SER A 69 1.57 -7.06 -9.67
CA SER A 69 1.15 -5.79 -9.09
C SER A 69 2.19 -4.70 -9.38
N LEU A 70 1.74 -3.44 -9.42
CA LEU A 70 2.64 -2.30 -9.58
C LEU A 70 3.68 -2.26 -8.45
N LEU A 71 3.29 -2.61 -7.22
CA LEU A 71 4.20 -2.71 -6.08
C LEU A 71 5.34 -3.71 -6.35
N ASN A 72 5.02 -4.92 -6.83
CA ASN A 72 6.04 -5.93 -7.12
C ASN A 72 6.92 -5.51 -8.29
N LEU A 73 6.35 -4.89 -9.32
CA LEU A 73 7.13 -4.34 -10.42
C LEU A 73 8.17 -3.33 -9.93
N LEU A 74 7.74 -2.33 -9.17
CA LEU A 74 8.62 -1.28 -8.64
C LEU A 74 9.75 -1.87 -7.81
N ARG A 75 9.43 -2.78 -6.89
CA ARG A 75 10.39 -3.32 -5.93
C ARG A 75 11.31 -4.40 -6.50
N GLU A 76 10.73 -5.34 -7.27
CA GLU A 76 11.43 -6.59 -7.64
C GLU A 76 12.07 -6.50 -9.03
N GLN A 77 11.60 -5.61 -9.91
CA GLN A 77 12.07 -5.53 -11.29
C GLN A 77 12.73 -4.18 -11.62
N LEU A 78 12.32 -3.10 -10.97
CA LEU A 78 12.90 -1.76 -11.20
C LEU A 78 13.85 -1.32 -10.10
N ASP A 79 14.06 -2.15 -9.07
CA ASP A 79 14.95 -1.88 -7.93
C ASP A 79 14.62 -0.53 -7.22
N LEU A 80 13.32 -0.26 -7.04
CA LEU A 80 12.80 0.90 -6.33
C LEU A 80 12.15 0.45 -4.99
N PRO A 81 12.95 0.09 -3.97
CA PRO A 81 12.46 -0.52 -2.74
C PRO A 81 11.86 0.48 -1.75
N GLY A 82 11.87 1.77 -2.04
CA GLY A 82 11.29 2.82 -1.20
C GLY A 82 9.80 2.64 -0.98
N THR A 83 9.06 2.21 -2.01
CA THR A 83 7.65 1.80 -1.87
C THR A 83 7.55 0.49 -1.08
N LYS A 84 6.84 0.47 0.06
CA LYS A 84 6.88 -0.64 1.02
C LYS A 84 5.70 -1.60 0.90
N LYS A 85 5.99 -2.91 1.02
CA LYS A 85 4.98 -3.96 1.10
C LYS A 85 4.61 -4.22 2.56
N GLY A 86 3.55 -3.55 3.07
CA GLY A 86 3.04 -3.78 4.42
C GLY A 86 2.01 -4.90 4.45
N CYS A 87 0.77 -4.61 4.13
CA CYS A 87 -0.34 -5.57 4.19
C CYS A 87 -0.55 -6.37 2.91
N ASP A 88 -0.15 -5.86 1.76
CA ASP A 88 -0.35 -6.43 0.41
C ASP A 88 -1.83 -6.65 0.00
N HIS A 89 -2.74 -5.92 0.65
CA HIS A 89 -4.18 -5.98 0.37
C HIS A 89 -4.91 -4.64 0.57
N GLY A 90 -4.21 -3.51 0.36
CA GLY A 90 -4.80 -2.18 0.26
C GLY A 90 -5.21 -1.50 1.55
N GLN A 91 -4.87 -2.03 2.75
CA GLN A 91 -5.34 -1.49 4.03
C GLN A 91 -4.39 -0.49 4.69
N CYS A 92 -3.08 -0.61 4.51
CA CYS A 92 -2.11 0.12 5.33
C CYS A 92 -1.53 1.37 4.68
N GLY A 93 -1.66 1.56 3.37
CA GLY A 93 -1.12 2.69 2.64
C GLY A 93 0.42 2.77 2.52
N ALA A 94 1.20 1.81 3.08
CA ALA A 94 2.66 1.84 3.00
C ALA A 94 3.19 1.74 1.55
N CYS A 95 2.38 1.23 0.64
CA CYS A 95 2.67 1.09 -0.78
C CYS A 95 2.13 2.24 -1.64
N THR A 96 1.70 3.35 -1.05
CA THR A 96 1.17 4.49 -1.82
C THR A 96 2.24 5.05 -2.76
N VAL A 97 1.86 5.19 -4.01
CA VAL A 97 2.60 5.90 -5.07
C VAL A 97 1.67 6.91 -5.73
N ILE A 98 2.23 7.80 -6.54
CA ILE A 98 1.47 8.81 -7.28
C ILE A 98 1.46 8.38 -8.76
N VAL A 99 0.27 8.19 -9.32
CA VAL A 99 0.07 7.87 -10.75
C VAL A 99 -0.79 8.95 -11.35
N GLU A 100 -0.28 9.61 -12.40
CA GLU A 100 -0.98 10.72 -13.05
C GLU A 100 -1.47 11.78 -12.03
N GLY A 101 -0.64 12.10 -11.03
CA GLY A 101 -0.97 13.03 -9.97
C GLY A 101 -1.90 12.51 -8.86
N ARG A 102 -2.39 11.29 -8.94
CA ARG A 102 -3.33 10.66 -7.99
C ARG A 102 -2.61 9.62 -7.11
N ARG A 103 -2.88 9.63 -5.81
CA ARG A 103 -2.37 8.60 -4.89
C ARG A 103 -3.12 7.29 -5.07
N ILE A 104 -2.39 6.19 -5.19
CA ILE A 104 -2.95 4.85 -5.29
C ILE A 104 -2.20 3.85 -4.41
N ASN A 105 -2.86 2.79 -3.99
CA ASN A 105 -2.24 1.64 -3.34
C ASN A 105 -1.67 0.69 -4.40
N SER A 106 -0.37 0.75 -4.65
CA SER A 106 0.28 -0.03 -5.71
C SER A 106 0.18 -1.56 -5.53
N CYS A 107 -0.11 -2.06 -4.33
CA CYS A 107 -0.36 -3.48 -4.09
C CYS A 107 -1.66 -4.00 -4.72
N LEU A 108 -2.66 -3.13 -4.91
CA LEU A 108 -3.94 -3.47 -5.56
C LEU A 108 -3.98 -3.11 -7.05
N ALA A 109 -2.93 -2.49 -7.56
CA ALA A 109 -2.83 -2.04 -8.93
C ALA A 109 -2.07 -3.09 -9.77
N LEU A 110 -2.67 -3.61 -10.84
CA LEU A 110 -1.95 -4.44 -11.79
C LEU A 110 -1.08 -3.56 -12.70
N ALA A 111 0.21 -3.87 -12.81
CA ALA A 111 1.14 -3.04 -13.58
C ALA A 111 0.73 -2.85 -15.05
N VAL A 112 0.13 -3.87 -15.66
CA VAL A 112 -0.32 -3.85 -17.06
C VAL A 112 -1.47 -2.87 -17.32
N THR A 113 -2.23 -2.48 -16.29
CA THR A 113 -3.35 -1.53 -16.45
C THR A 113 -2.89 -0.07 -16.53
N TYR A 114 -1.60 0.17 -16.32
CA TYR A 114 -0.99 1.50 -16.32
C TYR A 114 -0.07 1.73 -17.53
N ASP A 115 -0.29 1.01 -18.64
CA ASP A 115 0.49 1.22 -19.88
C ASP A 115 0.42 2.70 -20.31
N GLY A 116 1.58 3.32 -20.50
CA GLY A 116 1.72 4.72 -20.85
C GLY A 116 1.68 5.71 -19.66
N ALA A 117 1.36 5.25 -18.46
CA ALA A 117 1.19 6.14 -17.30
C ALA A 117 2.51 6.70 -16.74
N GLU A 118 2.43 7.88 -16.13
CA GLU A 118 3.50 8.47 -15.33
C GLU A 118 3.33 8.13 -13.85
N ILE A 119 4.39 7.56 -13.26
CA ILE A 119 4.40 7.09 -11.88
C ILE A 119 5.53 7.80 -11.13
N THR A 120 5.19 8.39 -9.99
CA THR A 120 6.16 8.94 -9.05
C THR A 120 6.16 8.13 -7.77
N THR A 121 7.34 7.65 -7.39
CA THR A 121 7.60 6.98 -6.11
C THR A 121 8.34 7.93 -5.16
N ILE A 122 8.60 7.49 -3.94
CA ILE A 122 9.34 8.29 -2.95
C ILE A 122 10.74 8.68 -3.46
N GLU A 123 11.38 7.83 -4.26
CA GLU A 123 12.69 8.09 -4.84
C GLU A 123 12.66 9.21 -5.87
N GLY A 124 11.52 9.46 -6.50
CA GLY A 124 11.36 10.51 -7.51
C GLY A 124 10.98 11.89 -6.96
N LEU A 125 10.75 12.02 -5.65
CA LEU A 125 10.35 13.30 -5.06
C LEU A 125 11.52 14.24 -4.84
N ALA A 126 12.67 13.74 -4.42
CA ALA A 126 13.89 14.53 -4.27
C ALA A 126 14.52 14.86 -5.64
N LYS A 127 15.19 15.99 -5.75
CA LYS A 127 15.96 16.40 -6.95
C LYS A 127 17.45 16.43 -6.58
N GLY A 128 18.18 15.37 -6.87
CA GLY A 128 19.56 15.19 -6.37
C GLY A 128 19.58 15.24 -4.85
N ASP A 129 20.41 16.11 -4.28
CA ASP A 129 20.52 16.28 -2.83
C ASP A 129 19.44 17.17 -2.21
N GLN A 130 18.57 17.75 -3.03
CA GLN A 130 17.50 18.61 -2.56
C GLN A 130 16.26 17.79 -2.23
N LEU A 131 15.95 17.66 -0.94
CA LEU A 131 14.75 17.01 -0.46
C LEU A 131 13.48 17.76 -0.90
N HIS A 132 12.43 17.00 -1.16
CA HIS A 132 11.09 17.58 -1.30
C HIS A 132 10.67 18.25 0.04
N PRO A 133 9.94 19.37 0.05
CA PRO A 133 9.52 20.05 1.28
C PRO A 133 8.89 19.13 2.32
N LEU A 134 8.02 18.21 1.90
CA LEU A 134 7.45 17.21 2.82
C LEU A 134 8.49 16.24 3.38
N GLN A 135 9.52 15.84 2.62
CA GLN A 135 10.59 15.01 3.16
C GLN A 135 11.38 15.74 4.26
N ALA A 136 11.69 17.03 4.03
CA ALA A 136 12.36 17.86 5.02
C ALA A 136 11.51 18.08 6.27
N ALA A 137 10.22 18.42 6.09
CA ALA A 137 9.29 18.63 7.20
C ALA A 137 9.05 17.34 8.03
N PHE A 138 9.05 16.17 7.40
CA PHE A 138 8.96 14.89 8.12
C PHE A 138 10.17 14.64 9.02
N ILE A 139 11.35 15.13 8.65
CA ILE A 139 12.55 15.05 9.51
C ILE A 139 12.41 16.04 10.65
N GLU A 140 12.06 17.30 10.38
CA GLU A 140 11.95 18.36 11.36
C GLU A 140 10.90 18.09 12.45
N HIS A 141 9.74 17.53 12.05
CA HIS A 141 8.63 17.23 12.95
C HIS A 141 8.60 15.79 13.47
N GLU A 142 9.67 15.03 13.29
CA GLU A 142 9.72 13.62 13.72
C GLU A 142 8.52 12.80 13.18
N GLY A 143 8.12 13.05 11.92
CA GLY A 143 6.97 12.40 11.28
C GLY A 143 7.16 10.90 11.04
N PHE A 144 8.17 10.28 11.62
CA PHE A 144 8.45 8.84 11.53
C PHE A 144 9.25 8.34 12.74
N GLN A 145 9.20 7.01 12.96
CA GLN A 145 10.06 6.30 13.90
C GLN A 145 10.78 5.16 13.18
N CYS A 146 10.13 4.01 12.94
CA CYS A 146 10.76 2.91 12.23
C CYS A 146 10.97 3.18 10.71
N GLY A 147 10.34 4.20 10.16
CA GLY A 147 10.46 4.59 8.75
C GLY A 147 9.67 3.76 7.75
N TYR A 148 9.07 2.63 8.16
CA TYR A 148 8.46 1.70 7.21
C TYR A 148 7.27 2.27 6.44
N CYS A 149 6.37 3.01 7.09
CA CYS A 149 5.21 3.64 6.44
C CYS A 149 5.56 5.00 5.80
N THR A 150 6.74 5.54 6.04
CA THR A 150 7.07 6.95 5.76
C THR A 150 7.00 7.29 4.26
N SER A 151 7.49 6.40 3.39
CA SER A 151 7.38 6.59 1.94
C SER A 151 5.93 6.74 1.48
N GLY A 152 5.05 5.86 1.96
CA GLY A 152 3.62 5.92 1.66
C GLY A 152 2.95 7.16 2.26
N GLN A 153 3.31 7.55 3.47
CA GLN A 153 2.82 8.78 4.12
C GLN A 153 3.18 10.03 3.30
N ILE A 154 4.44 10.16 2.88
CA ILE A 154 4.92 11.31 2.11
C ILE A 154 4.27 11.35 0.73
N CYS A 155 4.26 10.23 -0.03
CA CYS A 155 3.58 10.19 -1.34
C CYS A 155 2.09 10.51 -1.22
N SER A 156 1.42 10.01 -0.17
CA SER A 156 0.02 10.33 0.08
C SER A 156 -0.18 11.80 0.39
N ALA A 157 0.68 12.40 1.23
CA ALA A 157 0.61 13.81 1.59
C ALA A 157 0.84 14.74 0.39
N VAL A 158 1.80 14.42 -0.48
CA VAL A 158 2.06 15.19 -1.73
C VAL A 158 0.80 15.23 -2.60
N ALA A 159 0.17 14.08 -2.87
CA ALA A 159 -1.02 14.05 -3.71
C ALA A 159 -2.24 14.66 -2.99
N MET A 160 -2.37 14.46 -1.68
CA MET A 160 -3.43 15.03 -0.87
C MET A 160 -3.42 16.58 -0.89
N LEU A 161 -2.25 17.21 -0.82
CA LEU A 161 -2.15 18.67 -0.92
C LEU A 161 -2.68 19.19 -2.25
N ARG A 162 -2.45 18.48 -3.34
CA ARG A 162 -3.04 18.78 -4.65
C ARG A 162 -4.56 18.62 -4.68
N GLU A 163 -5.06 17.53 -4.08
CA GLU A 163 -6.51 17.32 -3.94
C GLU A 163 -7.17 18.51 -3.22
N VAL A 164 -6.53 19.02 -2.16
CA VAL A 164 -6.98 20.21 -1.42
C VAL A 164 -7.00 21.45 -2.29
N GLU A 165 -5.93 21.70 -3.04
CA GLU A 165 -5.82 22.85 -3.97
C GLU A 165 -6.88 22.81 -5.07
N GLN A 166 -7.21 21.60 -5.55
CA GLN A 166 -8.26 21.36 -6.55
C GLN A 166 -9.68 21.43 -5.97
N GLY A 167 -9.83 21.64 -4.68
CA GLY A 167 -11.13 21.72 -4.02
C GLY A 167 -11.81 20.38 -3.79
N ALA A 168 -11.07 19.26 -3.85
CA ALA A 168 -11.64 17.95 -3.57
C ALA A 168 -12.11 17.86 -2.11
N ALA A 169 -13.39 17.64 -1.89
CA ALA A 169 -13.96 17.50 -0.56
C ALA A 169 -13.50 16.20 0.12
N SER A 170 -13.42 16.21 1.46
CA SER A 170 -13.25 15.04 2.31
C SER A 170 -14.55 14.76 3.08
N HIS A 171 -14.55 13.72 3.92
CA HIS A 171 -15.70 13.38 4.76
C HIS A 171 -16.00 14.45 5.83
N VAL A 172 -14.99 15.22 6.24
CA VAL A 172 -15.12 16.28 7.27
C VAL A 172 -15.21 17.69 6.68
N THR A 173 -15.20 17.84 5.36
CA THR A 173 -15.34 19.13 4.70
C THR A 173 -16.73 19.71 4.99
N ALA A 174 -16.76 20.87 5.65
CA ALA A 174 -18.00 21.47 6.16
C ALA A 174 -18.98 21.86 5.04
N ASP A 175 -18.49 22.36 3.91
CA ASP A 175 -19.32 22.73 2.74
C ASP A 175 -18.74 22.11 1.47
N VAL A 176 -19.27 20.97 1.08
CA VAL A 176 -18.88 20.23 -0.14
C VAL A 176 -19.30 20.91 -1.45
N ARG A 177 -20.13 21.95 -1.38
CA ARG A 177 -20.58 22.73 -2.56
C ARG A 177 -19.65 23.90 -2.86
N ARG A 178 -18.76 24.23 -1.92
CA ARG A 178 -17.78 25.32 -2.10
C ARG A 178 -16.85 24.97 -3.26
N GLN A 179 -16.67 25.94 -4.15
CA GLN A 179 -15.66 25.84 -5.21
C GLN A 179 -14.33 26.41 -4.75
N GLY A 180 -13.24 25.88 -5.26
CA GLY A 180 -11.88 26.30 -4.94
C GLY A 180 -11.24 25.54 -3.78
N PRO A 181 -10.03 25.92 -3.36
CA PRO A 181 -9.25 25.20 -2.35
C PRO A 181 -10.00 24.98 -1.04
N VAL A 182 -9.85 23.80 -0.46
CA VAL A 182 -10.39 23.47 0.86
C VAL A 182 -9.47 24.02 1.94
N GLU A 183 -10.04 24.57 3.03
CA GLU A 183 -9.25 24.94 4.19
C GLU A 183 -8.69 23.68 4.87
N LEU A 184 -7.36 23.55 4.89
CA LEU A 184 -6.70 22.38 5.42
C LEU A 184 -6.47 22.49 6.93
N THR A 185 -7.49 22.11 7.71
CA THR A 185 -7.40 22.01 9.17
C THR A 185 -6.70 20.69 9.56
N ASP A 186 -6.30 20.57 10.84
CA ASP A 186 -5.76 19.31 11.38
C ASP A 186 -6.74 18.14 11.24
N GLU A 187 -8.05 18.41 11.31
CA GLU A 187 -9.10 17.40 11.12
C GLU A 187 -9.15 16.93 9.66
N GLU A 188 -9.09 17.86 8.70
CA GLU A 188 -8.99 17.54 7.27
C GLU A 188 -7.72 16.72 6.96
N ILE A 189 -6.57 17.07 7.57
CA ILE A 189 -5.33 16.30 7.39
C ILE A 189 -5.51 14.87 7.91
N ARG A 190 -6.03 14.70 9.13
CA ARG A 190 -6.23 13.38 9.73
C ARG A 190 -7.17 12.51 8.90
N GLU A 191 -8.29 13.09 8.44
CA GLU A 191 -9.25 12.37 7.62
C GLU A 191 -8.62 11.94 6.29
N ARG A 192 -7.99 12.86 5.57
CA ARG A 192 -7.39 12.58 4.26
C ARG A 192 -6.22 11.61 4.32
N MET A 193 -5.53 11.54 5.46
CA MET A 193 -4.40 10.65 5.72
C MET A 193 -4.81 9.34 6.42
N SER A 194 -6.09 9.13 6.74
CA SER A 194 -6.59 7.97 7.49
C SER A 194 -6.28 6.61 6.85
N GLY A 195 -6.13 6.58 5.52
CA GLY A 195 -5.73 5.38 4.77
C GLY A 195 -4.25 4.99 4.91
N ASN A 196 -3.42 5.80 5.58
CA ASN A 196 -1.98 5.56 5.75
C ASN A 196 -1.68 5.26 7.23
N ILE A 197 -1.50 3.98 7.57
CA ILE A 197 -1.35 3.53 8.95
C ILE A 197 0.11 3.60 9.41
N CYS A 198 0.34 4.24 10.56
CA CYS A 198 1.62 4.24 11.28
C CYS A 198 1.51 3.43 12.57
N ARG A 199 2.13 2.24 12.62
CA ARG A 199 2.09 1.39 13.81
C ARG A 199 2.85 1.98 15.01
N CYS A 200 3.84 2.83 14.74
CA CYS A 200 4.62 3.52 15.77
C CYS A 200 3.89 4.74 16.37
N GLY A 201 2.78 5.18 15.76
CA GLY A 201 1.99 6.28 16.28
C GLY A 201 2.57 7.67 16.01
N ALA A 202 3.41 7.86 14.97
CA ALA A 202 4.01 9.16 14.64
C ALA A 202 3.01 10.19 14.05
N TYR A 203 1.71 9.98 14.21
CA TYR A 203 0.67 10.83 13.62
C TYR A 203 0.76 12.31 13.99
N PRO A 204 1.09 12.71 15.25
CA PRO A 204 1.24 14.13 15.57
C PRO A 204 2.31 14.82 14.72
N GLY A 205 3.47 14.19 14.56
CA GLY A 205 4.55 14.70 13.72
C GLY A 205 4.16 14.75 12.23
N ILE A 206 3.49 13.70 11.72
CA ILE A 206 2.98 13.66 10.36
C ILE A 206 2.02 14.82 10.07
N VAL A 207 1.05 15.07 10.97
CA VAL A 207 0.09 16.19 10.84
C VAL A 207 0.81 17.54 10.87
N SER A 208 1.78 17.70 11.80
CA SER A 208 2.57 18.92 11.91
C SER A 208 3.40 19.22 10.65
N ALA A 209 4.07 18.20 10.09
CA ALA A 209 4.84 18.30 8.86
C ALA A 209 3.97 18.73 7.66
N ILE A 210 2.80 18.13 7.51
CA ILE A 210 1.86 18.47 6.43
C ILE A 210 1.34 19.88 6.59
N ARG A 211 0.96 20.29 7.81
CA ARG A 211 0.47 21.64 8.11
C ARG A 211 1.51 22.71 7.80
N GLU A 212 2.77 22.51 8.19
CA GLU A 212 3.86 23.43 7.88
C GLU A 212 4.01 23.65 6.38
N VAL A 213 4.10 22.56 5.61
CA VAL A 213 4.28 22.66 4.16
C VAL A 213 3.10 23.32 3.48
N SER A 214 1.87 23.01 3.93
CA SER A 214 0.65 23.66 3.44
C SER A 214 0.66 25.16 3.71
N ALA A 215 0.99 25.59 4.94
CA ALA A 215 1.05 26.99 5.32
C ALA A 215 2.13 27.78 4.56
N ALA A 216 3.25 27.14 4.23
CA ALA A 216 4.34 27.77 3.47
C ALA A 216 4.03 27.92 1.97
N GLY A 217 2.87 27.46 1.48
CA GLY A 217 2.52 27.48 0.06
C GLY A 217 3.51 26.70 -0.84
N ARG A 218 4.25 25.76 -0.24
CA ARG A 218 5.28 24.97 -0.91
C ARG A 218 4.73 23.68 -1.50
N SER A 219 3.55 23.73 -2.11
CA SER A 219 3.15 22.66 -3.01
C SER A 219 4.02 22.74 -4.25
N SER A 220 5.21 22.11 -4.20
CA SER A 220 6.03 22.02 -5.39
C SER A 220 5.30 21.12 -6.40
N SER A 221 5.09 21.64 -7.60
CA SER A 221 4.66 20.85 -8.75
C SER A 221 5.57 19.63 -8.90
N ILE A 222 4.99 18.46 -8.88
CA ILE A 222 5.65 17.22 -9.35
C ILE A 222 5.78 17.31 -10.84
#